data_9e57e4e62d4578d16ae6bd6423864203
#
_entry.id   9e57e4e62d4578d16ae6bd6423864203
#
_cell.length_a   1.000
_cell.length_b   1.000
_cell.length_c   1.000
_cell.angle_alpha   90.00
_cell.angle_beta   90.00
_cell.angle_gamma   90.00
#
_symmetry.space_group_name_H-M   'P 1'
#
loop_
_entity.id
_entity.type
_entity.pdbx_description
1 polymer ?
#
loop_
_entity_poly.entity_id
_entity_poly.type
_entity_poly.pdbx_seq_one_letter_code
_entity_poly.pdbx_strand_id
1 'polypeptide(L)'
;MTTPTPTTRPTAPAPVAALRSWLFVPGDSERKQEKALASEADALILDLEDSVVPARLPAARDLVSQRLRARDAAAHPQLWVRVHAPASELLRPDLDAIFAGGAPDGVVLPKVSAPMEIAHAARYLAMLETQVSRAPGSTRLLVIATETPAGVLALPGYPSSLASMPAVAPRLAGLTWGAEDLSAAVGALGRRDDAGELTFTFQLARSNCLLAAAALSVQAVDGVYTDFRDATGLRRELGEARRDGFTGKLAIHPDQIAAINTGFMPTDAECEAAERIVAAFATATEAGVVSLDGRMIDRPHLLQAQRTLAMAQRSRGGS
;
A
#
# COMPACT_ATOMS: atom_id res chain seq x y z
N MET A 1 -14.21 -33.10 37.10
CA MET A 1 -13.34 -31.95 36.78
C MET A 1 -12.85 -32.15 35.35
N THR A 2 -13.52 -31.54 34.38
CA THR A 2 -13.18 -31.60 32.95
C THR A 2 -12.23 -30.45 32.63
N THR A 3 -11.01 -30.76 32.24
CA THR A 3 -10.00 -29.80 31.76
C THR A 3 -10.51 -29.16 30.47
N PRO A 4 -10.45 -27.81 30.32
CA PRO A 4 -10.84 -27.15 29.09
C PRO A 4 -9.77 -27.42 28.02
N THR A 5 -10.23 -27.87 26.85
CA THR A 5 -9.44 -28.03 25.61
C THR A 5 -8.89 -26.65 25.20
N PRO A 6 -7.59 -26.54 24.87
CA PRO A 6 -7.06 -25.25 24.36
C PRO A 6 -7.67 -24.90 23.01
N THR A 7 -8.38 -23.79 22.99
CA THR A 7 -8.86 -23.16 21.75
C THR A 7 -7.64 -22.73 20.92
N THR A 8 -7.37 -23.44 19.86
CA THR A 8 -6.40 -23.02 18.83
C THR A 8 -6.87 -21.70 18.21
N ARG A 9 -6.15 -20.62 18.50
CA ARG A 9 -6.31 -19.37 17.76
C ARG A 9 -6.09 -19.66 16.27
N PRO A 10 -6.99 -19.20 15.38
CA PRO A 10 -6.74 -19.34 13.96
C PRO A 10 -5.40 -18.64 13.62
N THR A 11 -4.52 -19.38 12.98
CA THR A 11 -3.26 -18.84 12.43
C THR A 11 -3.61 -17.74 11.46
N ALA A 12 -3.11 -16.53 11.71
CA ALA A 12 -3.25 -15.43 10.78
C ALA A 12 -2.73 -15.86 9.40
N PRO A 13 -3.42 -15.54 8.31
CA PRO A 13 -2.95 -15.85 6.96
C PRO A 13 -1.53 -15.29 6.80
N ALA A 14 -0.67 -16.02 6.08
CA ALA A 14 0.69 -15.61 5.82
C ALA A 14 0.69 -14.19 5.24
N PRO A 15 1.54 -13.28 5.73
CA PRO A 15 1.55 -11.91 5.26
C PRO A 15 1.84 -11.90 3.75
N VAL A 16 0.94 -11.31 2.97
CA VAL A 16 1.16 -11.06 1.54
C VAL A 16 2.45 -10.24 1.41
N ALA A 17 3.30 -10.60 0.45
CA ALA A 17 4.54 -9.87 0.22
C ALA A 17 4.22 -8.38 0.01
N ALA A 18 4.86 -7.50 0.79
CA ALA A 18 4.71 -6.07 0.62
C ALA A 18 5.24 -5.66 -0.76
N LEU A 19 4.44 -4.93 -1.53
CA LEU A 19 4.85 -4.38 -2.82
C LEU A 19 5.62 -3.09 -2.58
N ARG A 20 6.82 -2.98 -3.15
CA ARG A 20 7.72 -1.84 -2.93
C ARG A 20 7.32 -0.63 -3.76
N SER A 21 7.05 -0.85 -5.04
CA SER A 21 6.77 0.21 -6.00
C SER A 21 5.36 0.08 -6.59
N TRP A 22 4.63 1.21 -6.57
CA TRP A 22 3.26 1.33 -7.04
C TRP A 22 3.21 2.44 -8.08
N LEU A 23 3.27 2.10 -9.38
CA LEU A 23 3.39 3.08 -10.46
C LEU A 23 2.01 3.51 -10.98
N PHE A 24 1.67 4.78 -10.85
CA PHE A 24 0.51 5.36 -11.50
C PHE A 24 0.69 5.45 -13.01
N VAL A 25 -0.35 5.06 -13.73
CA VAL A 25 -0.40 5.07 -15.20
C VAL A 25 -1.76 5.58 -15.66
N PRO A 26 -1.85 6.67 -16.45
CA PRO A 26 -3.11 7.13 -16.98
C PRO A 26 -3.86 6.04 -17.74
N GLY A 27 -5.13 5.84 -17.37
CA GLY A 27 -5.97 4.79 -17.96
C GLY A 27 -6.31 5.01 -19.43
N ASP A 28 -6.19 6.24 -19.93
CA ASP A 28 -6.51 6.62 -21.30
C ASP A 28 -5.32 6.58 -22.27
N SER A 29 -4.16 6.03 -21.86
CA SER A 29 -2.93 6.04 -22.68
C SER A 29 -2.32 4.64 -22.82
N GLU A 30 -2.63 3.96 -23.92
CA GLU A 30 -2.08 2.64 -24.25
C GLU A 30 -0.55 2.65 -24.23
N ARG A 31 0.08 3.62 -24.88
CA ARG A 31 1.55 3.76 -24.93
C ARG A 31 2.18 3.85 -23.52
N LYS A 32 1.53 4.60 -22.59
CA LYS A 32 2.05 4.70 -21.22
C LYS A 32 1.86 3.39 -20.46
N GLN A 33 0.74 2.69 -20.68
CA GLN A 33 0.49 1.37 -20.08
C GLN A 33 1.52 0.33 -20.56
N GLU A 34 1.84 0.29 -21.85
CA GLU A 34 2.86 -0.60 -22.41
C GLU A 34 4.25 -0.32 -21.82
N LYS A 35 4.65 0.98 -21.76
CA LYS A 35 5.91 1.39 -21.15
C LYS A 35 5.97 0.99 -19.66
N ALA A 36 4.88 1.12 -18.94
CA ALA A 36 4.80 0.77 -17.52
C ALA A 36 4.87 -0.75 -17.29
N LEU A 37 4.23 -1.55 -18.14
CA LEU A 37 4.32 -3.02 -18.10
C LEU A 37 5.74 -3.53 -18.33
N ALA A 38 6.55 -2.81 -19.11
CA ALA A 38 7.96 -3.12 -19.34
C ALA A 38 8.87 -2.64 -18.19
N SER A 39 8.33 -1.97 -17.17
CA SER A 39 9.09 -1.55 -15.99
C SER A 39 9.17 -2.66 -14.96
N GLU A 40 10.11 -2.53 -14.02
CA GLU A 40 10.25 -3.45 -12.87
C GLU A 40 9.36 -3.05 -11.68
N ALA A 41 8.24 -2.36 -11.93
CA ALA A 41 7.29 -2.01 -10.88
C ALA A 41 6.64 -3.27 -10.30
N ASP A 42 6.48 -3.32 -8.98
CA ASP A 42 5.77 -4.44 -8.32
C ASP A 42 4.27 -4.37 -8.61
N ALA A 43 3.70 -3.16 -8.72
CA ALA A 43 2.31 -2.92 -9.09
C ALA A 43 2.16 -1.71 -10.02
N LEU A 44 1.23 -1.81 -10.97
CA LEU A 44 0.73 -0.69 -11.76
C LEU A 44 -0.64 -0.27 -11.25
N ILE A 45 -0.85 1.03 -11.09
CA ILE A 45 -2.15 1.62 -10.78
C ILE A 45 -2.68 2.28 -12.07
N LEU A 46 -3.55 1.56 -12.78
CA LEU A 46 -4.25 2.11 -13.94
C LEU A 46 -5.28 3.12 -13.44
N ASP A 47 -5.12 4.37 -13.81
CA ASP A 47 -5.86 5.47 -13.22
C ASP A 47 -7.07 5.87 -14.07
N LEU A 48 -8.25 5.88 -13.46
CA LEU A 48 -9.50 6.36 -14.05
C LEU A 48 -9.96 7.71 -13.45
N GLU A 49 -9.19 8.27 -12.53
CA GLU A 49 -9.55 9.48 -11.79
C GLU A 49 -8.75 10.70 -12.28
N ASP A 50 -7.94 11.32 -11.45
CA ASP A 50 -7.34 12.65 -11.67
C ASP A 50 -6.45 12.76 -12.92
N SER A 51 -5.85 11.67 -13.38
CA SER A 51 -5.02 11.71 -14.61
C SER A 51 -5.81 11.62 -15.91
N VAL A 52 -7.13 11.45 -15.83
CA VAL A 52 -8.03 11.29 -16.99
C VAL A 52 -9.05 12.42 -17.04
N VAL A 53 -9.03 13.21 -18.10
CA VAL A 53 -10.04 14.25 -18.26
C VAL A 53 -11.43 13.65 -18.51
N PRO A 54 -12.53 14.28 -18.04
CA PRO A 54 -13.87 13.69 -18.13
C PRO A 54 -14.29 13.22 -19.53
N ALA A 55 -13.92 13.94 -20.57
CA ALA A 55 -14.22 13.57 -21.95
C ALA A 55 -13.53 12.28 -22.43
N ARG A 56 -12.44 11.87 -21.76
CA ARG A 56 -11.68 10.67 -22.09
C ARG A 56 -12.04 9.46 -21.21
N LEU A 57 -12.84 9.66 -20.16
CA LEU A 57 -13.17 8.62 -19.20
C LEU A 57 -13.80 7.35 -19.81
N PRO A 58 -14.75 7.44 -20.78
CA PRO A 58 -15.26 6.24 -21.45
C PRO A 58 -14.15 5.43 -22.15
N ALA A 59 -13.27 6.10 -22.87
CA ALA A 59 -12.14 5.47 -23.56
C ALA A 59 -11.11 4.88 -22.56
N ALA A 60 -10.89 5.54 -21.43
CA ALA A 60 -10.03 5.02 -20.36
C ALA A 60 -10.58 3.73 -19.76
N ARG A 61 -11.90 3.68 -19.45
CA ARG A 61 -12.59 2.47 -18.96
C ARG A 61 -12.44 1.31 -19.94
N ASP A 62 -12.65 1.56 -21.23
CA ASP A 62 -12.52 0.55 -22.28
C ASP A 62 -11.09 0.02 -22.37
N LEU A 63 -10.10 0.90 -22.37
CA LEU A 63 -8.69 0.52 -22.46
C LEU A 63 -8.23 -0.27 -21.23
N VAL A 64 -8.59 0.17 -20.02
CA VAL A 64 -8.29 -0.55 -18.76
C VAL A 64 -8.98 -1.92 -18.75
N SER A 65 -10.25 -2.00 -19.17
CA SER A 65 -10.99 -3.26 -19.31
C SER A 65 -10.29 -4.24 -20.28
N GLN A 66 -9.85 -3.76 -21.44
CA GLN A 66 -9.09 -4.55 -22.42
C GLN A 66 -7.75 -5.05 -21.82
N ARG A 67 -7.04 -4.20 -21.09
CA ARG A 67 -5.78 -4.55 -20.43
C ARG A 67 -5.97 -5.65 -19.38
N LEU A 68 -7.02 -5.56 -18.57
CA LEU A 68 -7.34 -6.58 -17.58
C LEU A 68 -7.73 -7.92 -18.22
N ARG A 69 -8.42 -7.89 -19.36
CA ARG A 69 -8.79 -9.10 -20.11
C ARG A 69 -7.58 -9.81 -20.71
N ALA A 70 -6.60 -9.05 -21.19
CA ALA A 70 -5.42 -9.57 -21.87
C ALA A 70 -4.31 -10.03 -20.90
N ARG A 71 -4.44 -9.79 -19.58
CA ARG A 71 -3.38 -10.12 -18.62
C ARG A 71 -3.33 -11.61 -18.30
N ASP A 72 -2.13 -12.10 -18.04
CA ASP A 72 -1.93 -13.32 -17.27
C ASP A 72 -2.03 -12.97 -15.76
N ALA A 73 -2.95 -13.60 -15.04
CA ALA A 73 -3.18 -13.33 -13.63
C ALA A 73 -1.99 -13.72 -12.71
N ALA A 74 -1.08 -14.57 -13.20
CA ALA A 74 0.14 -14.96 -12.48
C ALA A 74 1.34 -14.06 -12.81
N ALA A 75 1.22 -13.18 -13.80
CA ALA A 75 2.33 -12.32 -14.24
C ALA A 75 2.52 -11.10 -13.34
N HIS A 76 3.77 -10.65 -13.26
CA HIS A 76 4.13 -9.34 -12.73
C HIS A 76 4.17 -8.30 -13.85
N PRO A 77 3.92 -7.03 -13.56
CA PRO A 77 3.46 -6.46 -12.27
C PRO A 77 2.00 -6.79 -11.95
N GLN A 78 1.61 -6.66 -10.67
CA GLN A 78 0.21 -6.67 -10.30
C GLN A 78 -0.53 -5.50 -10.96
N LEU A 79 -1.78 -5.72 -11.40
CA LEU A 79 -2.60 -4.67 -11.98
C LEU A 79 -3.68 -4.22 -10.99
N TRP A 80 -3.56 -2.98 -10.55
CA TRP A 80 -4.52 -2.27 -9.71
C TRP A 80 -5.20 -1.18 -10.51
N VAL A 81 -6.40 -0.77 -10.10
CA VAL A 81 -7.12 0.31 -10.76
C VAL A 81 -7.50 1.36 -9.72
N ARG A 82 -7.08 2.62 -9.92
CA ARG A 82 -7.63 3.73 -9.16
C ARG A 82 -8.94 4.15 -9.81
N VAL A 83 -10.02 4.04 -9.05
CA VAL A 83 -11.38 4.43 -9.42
C VAL A 83 -11.72 5.79 -8.81
N HIS A 84 -12.84 6.37 -9.18
CA HIS A 84 -13.31 7.60 -8.53
C HIS A 84 -13.65 7.38 -7.05
N ALA A 85 -13.64 8.47 -6.30
CA ALA A 85 -13.91 8.48 -4.86
C ALA A 85 -15.20 7.72 -4.49
N PRO A 86 -15.26 7.07 -3.32
CA PRO A 86 -16.47 6.32 -2.89
C PRO A 86 -17.74 7.17 -2.82
N ALA A 87 -17.61 8.47 -2.59
CA ALA A 87 -18.73 9.41 -2.60
C ALA A 87 -19.17 9.85 -4.01
N SER A 88 -18.40 9.51 -5.05
CA SER A 88 -18.70 9.88 -6.44
C SER A 88 -19.70 8.92 -7.08
N GLU A 89 -20.62 9.47 -7.88
CA GLU A 89 -21.50 8.69 -8.75
C GLU A 89 -20.75 7.88 -9.80
N LEU A 90 -19.50 8.23 -10.09
CA LEU A 90 -18.65 7.57 -11.07
C LEU A 90 -17.99 6.28 -10.56
N LEU A 91 -17.99 6.02 -9.23
CA LEU A 91 -17.41 4.81 -8.65
C LEU A 91 -17.99 3.53 -9.26
N ARG A 92 -19.33 3.41 -9.28
CA ARG A 92 -19.98 2.19 -9.79
C ARG A 92 -19.72 1.98 -11.28
N PRO A 93 -19.90 2.99 -12.16
CA PRO A 93 -19.52 2.85 -13.56
C PRO A 93 -18.07 2.45 -13.81
N ASP A 94 -17.10 2.90 -12.98
CA ASP A 94 -15.72 2.46 -13.07
C ASP A 94 -15.59 0.98 -12.73
N LEU A 95 -16.15 0.57 -11.60
CA LEU A 95 -16.10 -0.81 -11.13
C LEU A 95 -16.77 -1.78 -12.12
N ASP A 96 -17.93 -1.41 -12.67
CA ASP A 96 -18.63 -2.21 -13.68
C ASP A 96 -17.78 -2.40 -14.93
N ALA A 97 -17.14 -1.32 -15.42
CA ALA A 97 -16.31 -1.37 -16.62
C ALA A 97 -15.08 -2.25 -16.43
N ILE A 98 -14.38 -2.14 -15.31
CA ILE A 98 -13.17 -2.94 -15.05
C ILE A 98 -13.50 -4.42 -14.86
N PHE A 99 -14.62 -4.75 -14.19
CA PHE A 99 -15.03 -6.14 -13.99
C PHE A 99 -15.57 -6.80 -15.27
N ALA A 100 -16.11 -6.03 -16.22
CA ALA A 100 -16.46 -6.53 -17.55
C ALA A 100 -15.23 -7.01 -18.34
N GLY A 101 -14.03 -6.47 -18.08
CA GLY A 101 -12.77 -6.91 -18.67
C GLY A 101 -12.10 -8.07 -17.94
N GLY A 102 -12.33 -8.19 -16.67
CA GLY A 102 -11.69 -9.14 -15.76
C GLY A 102 -11.27 -8.44 -14.47
N ALA A 103 -11.43 -9.11 -13.33
CA ALA A 103 -11.14 -8.48 -12.06
C ALA A 103 -9.65 -8.15 -11.90
N PRO A 104 -9.29 -6.96 -11.41
CA PRO A 104 -7.91 -6.59 -11.09
C PRO A 104 -7.40 -7.34 -9.85
N ASP A 105 -6.10 -7.22 -9.53
CA ASP A 105 -5.54 -7.68 -8.24
C ASP A 105 -6.09 -6.85 -7.08
N GLY A 106 -6.34 -5.58 -7.34
CA GLY A 106 -6.95 -4.70 -6.37
C GLY A 106 -7.47 -3.40 -6.97
N VAL A 107 -8.14 -2.66 -6.11
CA VAL A 107 -8.70 -1.33 -6.39
C VAL A 107 -8.08 -0.33 -5.43
N VAL A 108 -7.70 0.84 -5.95
CA VAL A 108 -7.25 1.98 -5.15
C VAL A 108 -8.43 2.91 -4.96
N LEU A 109 -8.79 3.15 -3.70
CA LEU A 109 -9.89 4.05 -3.31
C LEU A 109 -9.30 5.41 -2.91
N PRO A 110 -9.48 6.46 -3.72
CA PRO A 110 -9.03 7.81 -3.39
C PRO A 110 -10.06 8.54 -2.52
N LYS A 111 -9.61 9.63 -1.89
CA LYS A 111 -10.46 10.64 -1.22
C LYS A 111 -11.44 10.05 -0.19
N VAL A 112 -11.03 8.97 0.47
CA VAL A 112 -11.84 8.32 1.51
C VAL A 112 -11.90 9.20 2.74
N SER A 113 -13.11 9.54 3.17
CA SER A 113 -13.37 10.41 4.32
C SER A 113 -13.85 9.66 5.57
N ALA A 114 -14.31 8.41 5.41
CA ALA A 114 -14.81 7.60 6.52
C ALA A 114 -14.68 6.08 6.26
N PRO A 115 -14.48 5.25 7.31
CA PRO A 115 -14.43 3.78 7.17
C PRO A 115 -15.64 3.15 6.48
N MET A 116 -16.83 3.76 6.65
CA MET A 116 -18.06 3.26 6.03
C MET A 116 -18.03 3.32 4.50
N GLU A 117 -17.32 4.28 3.92
CA GLU A 117 -17.15 4.38 2.46
C GLU A 117 -16.36 3.18 1.92
N ILE A 118 -15.34 2.72 2.66
CA ILE A 118 -14.60 1.48 2.33
C ILE A 118 -15.55 0.27 2.35
N ALA A 119 -16.42 0.20 3.35
CA ALA A 119 -17.38 -0.89 3.47
C ALA A 119 -18.41 -0.90 2.32
N HIS A 120 -18.84 0.26 1.85
CA HIS A 120 -19.72 0.37 0.69
C HIS A 120 -19.04 -0.14 -0.59
N ALA A 121 -17.81 0.29 -0.86
CA ALA A 121 -17.03 -0.20 -1.99
C ALA A 121 -16.78 -1.71 -1.89
N ALA A 122 -16.42 -2.23 -0.71
CA ALA A 122 -16.17 -3.65 -0.49
C ALA A 122 -17.40 -4.54 -0.74
N ARG A 123 -18.60 -4.07 -0.37
CA ARG A 123 -19.87 -4.78 -0.66
C ARG A 123 -20.15 -4.82 -2.15
N TYR A 124 -19.94 -3.71 -2.85
CA TYR A 124 -20.14 -3.66 -4.29
C TYR A 124 -19.16 -4.58 -5.04
N LEU A 125 -17.89 -4.57 -4.64
CA LEU A 125 -16.88 -5.49 -5.15
C LEU A 125 -17.27 -6.97 -4.94
N ALA A 126 -17.82 -7.34 -3.78
CA ALA A 126 -18.24 -8.72 -3.52
C ALA A 126 -19.35 -9.17 -4.47
N MET A 127 -20.28 -8.27 -4.83
CA MET A 127 -21.31 -8.54 -5.82
C MET A 127 -20.71 -8.78 -7.21
N LEU A 128 -19.80 -7.90 -7.65
CA LEU A 128 -19.14 -8.01 -8.96
C LEU A 128 -18.27 -9.26 -9.06
N GLU A 129 -17.51 -9.60 -8.01
CA GLU A 129 -16.72 -10.84 -7.96
C GLU A 129 -17.60 -12.07 -8.16
N THR A 130 -18.77 -12.11 -7.51
CA THR A 130 -19.74 -13.20 -7.68
C THR A 130 -20.24 -13.29 -9.12
N GLN A 131 -20.53 -12.15 -9.75
CA GLN A 131 -20.98 -12.11 -11.16
C GLN A 131 -19.95 -12.66 -12.13
N VAL A 132 -18.65 -12.47 -11.85
CA VAL A 132 -17.56 -13.00 -12.69
C VAL A 132 -16.98 -14.32 -12.17
N SER A 133 -17.70 -15.03 -11.30
CA SER A 133 -17.31 -16.33 -10.73
C SER A 133 -15.98 -16.30 -9.95
N ARG A 134 -15.67 -15.18 -9.30
CA ARG A 134 -14.53 -15.07 -8.37
C ARG A 134 -14.98 -15.18 -6.91
N ALA A 135 -14.08 -15.63 -6.06
CA ALA A 135 -14.36 -15.70 -4.63
C ALA A 135 -14.56 -14.28 -4.07
N PRO A 136 -15.64 -14.02 -3.30
CA PRO A 136 -15.81 -12.74 -2.62
C PRO A 136 -14.60 -12.45 -1.73
N GLY A 137 -14.03 -11.25 -1.85
CA GLY A 137 -12.82 -10.85 -1.11
C GLY A 137 -11.51 -11.05 -1.88
N SER A 138 -11.55 -11.57 -3.10
CA SER A 138 -10.35 -11.79 -3.92
C SER A 138 -9.72 -10.50 -4.47
N THR A 139 -10.51 -9.46 -4.70
CA THR A 139 -10.03 -8.13 -5.11
C THR A 139 -9.64 -7.34 -3.88
N ARG A 140 -8.37 -6.92 -3.80
CA ARG A 140 -7.81 -6.21 -2.65
C ARG A 140 -8.11 -4.72 -2.70
N LEU A 141 -7.92 -4.02 -1.59
CA LEU A 141 -8.10 -2.57 -1.48
C LEU A 141 -6.82 -1.90 -0.97
N LEU A 142 -6.36 -0.88 -1.68
CA LEU A 142 -5.43 0.13 -1.21
C LEU A 142 -6.21 1.44 -1.02
N VAL A 143 -6.15 2.04 0.16
CA VAL A 143 -6.93 3.25 0.47
C VAL A 143 -6.01 4.45 0.58
N ILE A 144 -6.28 5.51 -0.19
CA ILE A 144 -5.64 6.81 0.00
C ILE A 144 -6.44 7.55 1.08
N ALA A 145 -5.91 7.52 2.32
CA ALA A 145 -6.71 7.79 3.50
C ALA A 145 -6.62 9.24 4.01
N THR A 146 -5.83 10.11 3.35
CA THR A 146 -5.54 11.45 3.86
C THR A 146 -5.76 12.59 2.87
N GLU A 147 -6.38 12.32 1.74
CA GLU A 147 -6.62 13.33 0.71
C GLU A 147 -7.67 14.37 1.12
N THR A 148 -8.44 14.07 2.14
CA THR A 148 -9.42 15.01 2.72
C THR A 148 -9.12 15.27 4.20
N PRO A 149 -9.41 16.47 4.72
CA PRO A 149 -9.31 16.75 6.16
C PRO A 149 -10.14 15.78 7.02
N ALA A 150 -11.33 15.40 6.55
CA ALA A 150 -12.19 14.43 7.23
C ALA A 150 -11.53 13.05 7.28
N GLY A 151 -10.87 12.60 6.21
CA GLY A 151 -10.12 11.35 6.17
C GLY A 151 -8.99 11.32 7.18
N VAL A 152 -8.18 12.40 7.25
CA VAL A 152 -7.11 12.54 8.25
C VAL A 152 -7.65 12.42 9.68
N LEU A 153 -8.75 13.11 9.97
CA LEU A 153 -9.38 13.10 11.30
C LEU A 153 -10.07 11.76 11.63
N ALA A 154 -10.45 10.97 10.63
CA ALA A 154 -11.07 9.65 10.82
C ALA A 154 -10.04 8.53 11.08
N LEU A 155 -8.78 8.68 10.66
CA LEU A 155 -7.73 7.65 10.73
C LEU A 155 -7.54 7.03 12.13
N PRO A 156 -7.52 7.79 13.24
CA PRO A 156 -7.41 7.20 14.58
C PRO A 156 -8.54 6.21 14.91
N GLY A 157 -9.70 6.35 14.30
CA GLY A 157 -10.86 5.46 14.47
C GLY A 157 -10.86 4.24 13.54
N TYR A 158 -9.98 4.15 12.55
CA TYR A 158 -9.97 3.05 11.57
C TYR A 158 -9.82 1.66 12.22
N PRO A 159 -8.88 1.44 13.18
CA PRO A 159 -8.69 0.12 13.76
C PRO A 159 -9.95 -0.42 14.43
N SER A 160 -10.64 0.39 15.23
CA SER A 160 -11.88 -0.02 15.91
C SER A 160 -13.06 -0.18 14.94
N SER A 161 -13.20 0.74 13.97
CA SER A 161 -14.29 0.71 12.98
C SER A 161 -14.18 -0.49 12.05
N LEU A 162 -12.99 -0.73 11.47
CA LEU A 162 -12.78 -1.81 10.51
C LEU A 162 -12.75 -3.19 11.15
N ALA A 163 -12.36 -3.31 12.43
CA ALA A 163 -12.45 -4.56 13.19
C ALA A 163 -13.90 -5.09 13.27
N SER A 164 -14.89 -4.20 13.25
CA SER A 164 -16.31 -4.56 13.23
C SER A 164 -16.87 -4.85 11.83
N MET A 165 -16.02 -4.78 10.78
CA MET A 165 -16.42 -4.93 9.37
C MET A 165 -15.71 -6.15 8.73
N PRO A 166 -16.15 -7.39 9.01
CA PRO A 166 -15.43 -8.61 8.60
C PRO A 166 -15.33 -8.76 7.07
N ALA A 167 -16.20 -8.11 6.30
CA ALA A 167 -16.11 -8.10 4.84
C ALA A 167 -15.01 -7.15 4.29
N VAL A 168 -14.50 -6.23 5.11
CA VAL A 168 -13.51 -5.22 4.71
C VAL A 168 -12.09 -5.63 5.10
N ALA A 169 -11.89 -6.03 6.35
CA ALA A 169 -10.58 -6.31 6.91
C ALA A 169 -9.73 -7.27 6.05
N PRO A 170 -10.26 -8.41 5.53
CA PRO A 170 -9.49 -9.32 4.69
C PRO A 170 -9.09 -8.73 3.33
N ARG A 171 -9.83 -7.72 2.82
CA ARG A 171 -9.54 -7.07 1.55
C ARG A 171 -8.47 -6.00 1.65
N LEU A 172 -8.31 -5.38 2.81
CA LEU A 172 -7.44 -4.23 2.98
C LEU A 172 -5.98 -4.67 2.82
N ALA A 173 -5.36 -4.28 1.70
CA ALA A 173 -3.96 -4.55 1.42
C ALA A 173 -3.05 -3.53 2.08
N GLY A 174 -3.48 -2.26 2.12
CA GLY A 174 -2.69 -1.18 2.68
C GLY A 174 -3.43 0.13 2.79
N LEU A 175 -2.77 1.05 3.46
CA LEU A 175 -3.11 2.47 3.47
C LEU A 175 -1.97 3.26 2.84
N THR A 176 -2.32 4.33 2.16
CA THR A 176 -1.37 5.31 1.64
C THR A 176 -1.90 6.71 1.91
N TRP A 177 -1.04 7.72 1.78
CA TRP A 177 -1.37 9.12 2.02
C TRP A 177 -1.16 9.95 0.78
N GLY A 178 -2.01 10.97 0.59
CA GLY A 178 -1.96 11.89 -0.53
C GLY A 178 -1.77 13.33 -0.03
N ALA A 179 -0.63 13.93 -0.36
CA ALA A 179 -0.31 15.29 0.07
C ALA A 179 -0.91 16.37 -0.85
N GLU A 180 -1.08 16.04 -2.14
CA GLU A 180 -1.51 17.01 -3.16
C GLU A 180 -2.94 17.47 -2.90
N ASP A 181 -3.88 16.52 -2.88
CA ASP A 181 -5.29 16.79 -2.62
C ASP A 181 -5.52 17.37 -1.22
N LEU A 182 -4.80 16.86 -0.20
CA LEU A 182 -4.87 17.42 1.15
C LEU A 182 -4.43 18.88 1.15
N SER A 183 -3.35 19.22 0.43
CA SER A 183 -2.86 20.61 0.32
C SER A 183 -3.93 21.53 -0.26
N ALA A 184 -4.57 21.10 -1.34
CA ALA A 184 -5.66 21.84 -1.95
C ALA A 184 -6.86 21.97 -1.01
N ALA A 185 -7.24 20.87 -0.33
CA ALA A 185 -8.41 20.83 0.56
C ALA A 185 -8.26 21.71 1.81
N VAL A 186 -7.04 21.89 2.34
CA VAL A 186 -6.79 22.78 3.49
C VAL A 186 -6.38 24.19 3.07
N GLY A 187 -6.23 24.46 1.77
CA GLY A 187 -5.80 25.77 1.25
C GLY A 187 -4.34 26.10 1.58
N ALA A 188 -3.47 25.09 1.69
CA ALA A 188 -2.06 25.32 2.00
C ALA A 188 -1.31 25.90 0.79
N LEU A 189 -0.47 26.92 1.04
CA LEU A 189 0.38 27.51 0.01
C LEU A 189 1.57 26.63 -0.38
N GLY A 190 1.96 25.70 0.52
CA GLY A 190 3.05 24.76 0.30
C GLY A 190 2.97 23.61 1.28
N ARG A 191 3.55 22.51 0.92
CA ARG A 191 3.60 21.28 1.74
C ARG A 191 4.93 21.15 2.49
N ARG A 192 5.95 21.86 2.02
CA ARG A 192 7.30 21.83 2.56
C ARG A 192 7.72 23.24 2.97
N ASP A 193 8.57 23.30 3.96
CA ASP A 193 9.23 24.53 4.40
C ASP A 193 10.46 24.86 3.53
N ASP A 194 11.16 25.95 3.88
CA ASP A 194 12.36 26.41 3.17
C ASP A 194 13.54 25.42 3.22
N ALA A 195 13.54 24.50 4.18
CA ALA A 195 14.50 23.40 4.28
C ALA A 195 14.13 22.19 3.42
N GLY A 196 12.95 22.21 2.79
CA GLY A 196 12.43 21.11 1.99
C GLY A 196 11.76 20.01 2.81
N GLU A 197 11.56 20.21 4.11
CA GLU A 197 10.90 19.28 5.01
C GLU A 197 9.37 19.47 4.97
N LEU A 198 8.61 18.36 5.11
CA LEU A 198 7.16 18.46 5.22
C LEU A 198 6.77 19.35 6.40
N THR A 199 5.80 20.26 6.20
CA THR A 199 5.26 21.02 7.32
C THR A 199 4.44 20.13 8.25
N PHE A 200 4.23 20.56 9.49
CA PHE A 200 3.63 19.74 10.55
C PHE A 200 2.29 19.09 10.16
N THR A 201 1.44 19.81 9.43
CA THR A 201 0.14 19.28 8.96
C THR A 201 0.31 18.02 8.11
N PHE A 202 1.27 18.03 7.19
CA PHE A 202 1.52 16.89 6.30
C PHE A 202 2.31 15.77 7.00
N GLN A 203 3.22 16.12 7.93
CA GLN A 203 3.87 15.15 8.81
C GLN A 203 2.84 14.40 9.67
N LEU A 204 1.85 15.12 10.23
CA LEU A 204 0.78 14.54 11.02
C LEU A 204 -0.09 13.59 10.19
N ALA A 205 -0.50 14.01 9.00
CA ALA A 205 -1.31 13.18 8.10
C ALA A 205 -0.55 11.89 7.70
N ARG A 206 0.72 12.01 7.32
CA ARG A 206 1.60 10.90 6.98
C ARG A 206 1.79 9.94 8.16
N SER A 207 2.05 10.47 9.34
CA SER A 207 2.23 9.67 10.57
C SER A 207 0.94 8.95 10.98
N ASN A 208 -0.22 9.62 10.93
CA ASN A 208 -1.51 8.99 11.22
C ASN A 208 -1.81 7.84 10.25
N CYS A 209 -1.50 8.00 8.97
CA CYS A 209 -1.66 6.94 7.97
C CYS A 209 -0.78 5.71 8.32
N LEU A 210 0.49 5.92 8.63
CA LEU A 210 1.42 4.86 9.04
C LEU A 210 0.94 4.14 10.31
N LEU A 211 0.55 4.88 11.32
CA LEU A 211 0.08 4.31 12.60
C LEU A 211 -1.22 3.52 12.42
N ALA A 212 -2.16 4.02 11.61
CA ALA A 212 -3.40 3.30 11.29
C ALA A 212 -3.12 2.01 10.52
N ALA A 213 -2.23 2.04 9.51
CA ALA A 213 -1.83 0.85 8.77
C ALA A 213 -1.17 -0.20 9.69
N ALA A 214 -0.28 0.23 10.57
CA ALA A 214 0.39 -0.65 11.55
C ALA A 214 -0.62 -1.27 12.52
N ALA A 215 -1.57 -0.50 13.04
CA ALA A 215 -2.61 -0.99 13.96
C ALA A 215 -3.56 -1.99 13.28
N LEU A 216 -3.81 -1.84 11.98
CA LEU A 216 -4.60 -2.76 11.17
C LEU A 216 -3.78 -3.95 10.65
N SER A 217 -2.46 -3.98 10.89
CA SER A 217 -1.55 -4.99 10.35
C SER A 217 -1.59 -5.10 8.81
N VAL A 218 -1.76 -3.97 8.13
CA VAL A 218 -1.73 -3.85 6.67
C VAL A 218 -0.51 -3.05 6.22
N GLN A 219 -0.22 -3.07 4.91
CA GLN A 219 0.92 -2.34 4.37
C GLN A 219 0.73 -0.82 4.51
N ALA A 220 1.78 -0.12 4.93
CA ALA A 220 1.91 1.33 4.80
C ALA A 220 2.71 1.64 3.52
N VAL A 221 2.06 2.33 2.56
CA VAL A 221 2.67 2.78 1.32
C VAL A 221 2.85 4.29 1.40
N ASP A 222 4.08 4.77 1.18
CA ASP A 222 4.37 6.21 1.23
C ASP A 222 3.83 6.93 -0.01
N GLY A 223 3.59 8.24 0.09
CA GLY A 223 3.02 9.07 -0.97
C GLY A 223 3.96 9.26 -2.17
N VAL A 224 3.51 10.01 -3.16
CA VAL A 224 4.28 10.31 -4.37
C VAL A 224 5.43 11.29 -4.10
N TYR A 225 6.51 11.18 -4.88
CA TYR A 225 7.54 12.20 -5.00
C TYR A 225 7.40 12.90 -6.33
N THR A 226 6.99 14.16 -6.32
CA THR A 226 6.52 14.86 -7.52
C THR A 226 7.65 15.32 -8.45
N ASP A 227 8.84 15.63 -7.92
CA ASP A 227 10.00 15.94 -8.77
C ASP A 227 10.70 14.65 -9.21
N PHE A 228 10.19 14.02 -10.27
CA PHE A 228 10.74 12.77 -10.78
C PHE A 228 12.16 12.91 -11.39
N ARG A 229 12.67 14.14 -11.56
CA ARG A 229 14.04 14.41 -12.03
C ARG A 229 15.05 14.51 -10.89
N ASP A 230 14.59 14.79 -9.68
CA ASP A 230 15.43 14.85 -8.49
C ASP A 230 15.62 13.45 -7.86
N ALA A 231 16.55 12.69 -8.43
CA ALA A 231 16.90 11.36 -7.90
C ALA A 231 17.55 11.41 -6.50
N THR A 232 18.14 12.52 -6.11
CA THR A 232 18.79 12.68 -4.79
C THR A 232 17.73 12.90 -3.71
N GLY A 233 16.80 13.80 -3.95
CA GLY A 233 15.65 14.01 -3.04
C GLY A 233 14.80 12.76 -2.89
N LEU A 234 14.54 12.04 -4.00
CA LEU A 234 13.81 10.77 -3.93
C LEU A 234 14.55 9.76 -3.02
N ARG A 235 15.85 9.57 -3.16
CA ARG A 235 16.61 8.64 -2.29
C ARG A 235 16.59 9.05 -0.83
N ARG A 236 16.68 10.37 -0.53
CA ARG A 236 16.54 10.88 0.84
C ARG A 236 15.18 10.52 1.42
N GLU A 237 14.11 10.82 0.70
CA GLU A 237 12.73 10.54 1.15
C GLU A 237 12.46 9.03 1.32
N LEU A 238 13.02 8.18 0.44
CA LEU A 238 12.96 6.73 0.61
C LEU A 238 13.63 6.25 1.90
N GLY A 239 14.80 6.82 2.24
CA GLY A 239 15.49 6.52 3.48
C GLY A 239 14.69 6.94 4.72
N GLU A 240 14.00 8.09 4.66
CA GLU A 240 13.09 8.56 5.71
C GLU A 240 11.87 7.66 5.83
N ALA A 241 11.18 7.37 4.73
CA ALA A 241 10.02 6.50 4.70
C ALA A 241 10.32 5.12 5.31
N ARG A 242 11.45 4.52 4.94
CA ARG A 242 11.86 3.23 5.45
C ARG A 242 12.20 3.29 6.96
N ARG A 243 12.88 4.35 7.43
CA ARG A 243 13.16 4.54 8.87
C ARG A 243 11.88 4.67 9.70
N ASP A 244 10.86 5.34 9.14
CA ASP A 244 9.56 5.51 9.80
C ASP A 244 8.74 4.21 9.85
N GLY A 245 8.95 3.29 8.90
CA GLY A 245 8.25 2.00 8.85
C GLY A 245 7.37 1.78 7.63
N PHE A 246 7.40 2.67 6.63
CA PHE A 246 6.79 2.40 5.33
C PHE A 246 7.54 1.26 4.62
N THR A 247 6.81 0.50 3.81
CA THR A 247 7.36 -0.68 3.12
C THR A 247 7.19 -0.62 1.61
N GLY A 248 6.68 0.49 1.09
CA GLY A 248 6.53 0.77 -0.32
C GLY A 248 6.22 2.25 -0.56
N LYS A 249 6.24 2.66 -1.82
CA LYS A 249 6.00 4.04 -2.23
C LYS A 249 5.23 4.12 -3.55
N LEU A 250 4.36 5.11 -3.64
CA LEU A 250 3.71 5.51 -4.89
C LEU A 250 4.75 6.17 -5.82
N ALA A 251 4.68 5.86 -7.10
CA ALA A 251 5.50 6.46 -8.16
C ALA A 251 4.62 7.05 -9.26
N ILE A 252 5.09 8.14 -9.88
CA ILE A 252 4.42 8.82 -10.99
C ILE A 252 5.21 8.75 -12.30
N HIS A 253 6.43 8.21 -12.25
CA HIS A 253 7.27 8.03 -13.43
C HIS A 253 8.06 6.72 -13.37
N PRO A 254 8.22 5.99 -14.50
CA PRO A 254 8.98 4.73 -14.51
C PRO A 254 10.43 4.87 -14.01
N ASP A 255 11.08 6.02 -14.22
CA ASP A 255 12.46 6.26 -13.78
C ASP A 255 12.63 6.26 -12.25
N GLN A 256 11.54 6.34 -11.48
CA GLN A 256 11.56 6.24 -10.02
C GLN A 256 11.64 4.78 -9.52
N ILE A 257 11.25 3.81 -10.35
CA ILE A 257 11.00 2.43 -9.92
C ILE A 257 12.27 1.76 -9.39
N ALA A 258 13.38 1.85 -10.10
CA ALA A 258 14.64 1.23 -9.67
C ALA A 258 15.12 1.76 -8.30
N ALA A 259 15.00 3.09 -8.09
CA ALA A 259 15.36 3.71 -6.82
C ALA A 259 14.42 3.25 -5.69
N ILE A 260 13.11 3.17 -5.94
CA ILE A 260 12.11 2.72 -4.97
C ILE A 260 12.35 1.26 -4.61
N ASN A 261 12.50 0.38 -5.60
CA ASN A 261 12.73 -1.04 -5.37
C ASN A 261 13.99 -1.29 -4.54
N THR A 262 15.09 -0.58 -4.83
CA THR A 262 16.33 -0.66 -4.06
C THR A 262 16.18 -0.05 -2.66
N GLY A 263 15.51 1.10 -2.55
CA GLY A 263 15.37 1.86 -1.31
C GLY A 263 14.61 1.14 -0.20
N PHE A 264 13.66 0.26 -0.56
CA PHE A 264 12.93 -0.56 0.41
C PHE A 264 13.56 -1.92 0.69
N MET A 265 14.70 -2.23 0.05
CA MET A 265 15.41 -3.48 0.37
C MET A 265 16.37 -3.29 1.54
N PRO A 266 16.49 -4.28 2.42
CA PRO A 266 17.53 -4.29 3.43
C PRO A 266 18.93 -4.34 2.77
N THR A 267 19.88 -3.60 3.34
CA THR A 267 21.27 -3.70 2.98
C THR A 267 21.90 -4.99 3.55
N ASP A 268 23.02 -5.44 2.98
CA ASP A 268 23.73 -6.61 3.51
C ASP A 268 24.14 -6.40 4.97
N ALA A 269 24.60 -5.21 5.35
CA ALA A 269 24.93 -4.87 6.73
C ALA A 269 23.74 -4.96 7.69
N GLU A 270 22.54 -4.57 7.24
CA GLU A 270 21.30 -4.73 8.05
C GLU A 270 20.89 -6.19 8.16
N CYS A 271 21.09 -7.00 7.12
CA CYS A 271 20.85 -8.44 7.16
C CYS A 271 21.81 -9.12 8.13
N GLU A 272 23.12 -8.83 8.06
CA GLU A 272 24.12 -9.36 8.98
C GLU A 272 23.82 -8.98 10.45
N ALA A 273 23.45 -7.72 10.69
CA ALA A 273 23.06 -7.27 12.03
C ALA A 273 21.80 -8.00 12.53
N ALA A 274 20.82 -8.21 11.66
CA ALA A 274 19.60 -8.94 11.98
C ALA A 274 19.86 -10.42 12.28
N GLU A 275 20.74 -11.08 11.51
CA GLU A 275 21.17 -12.46 11.76
C GLU A 275 21.84 -12.63 13.11
N ARG A 276 22.72 -11.69 13.49
CA ARG A 276 23.39 -11.71 14.80
C ARG A 276 22.38 -11.58 15.96
N ILE A 277 21.37 -10.71 15.81
CA ILE A 277 20.30 -10.56 16.82
C ILE A 277 19.51 -11.86 16.93
N VAL A 278 19.07 -12.46 15.83
CA VAL A 278 18.31 -13.72 15.83
C VAL A 278 19.13 -14.85 16.45
N ALA A 279 20.42 -14.97 16.09
CA ALA A 279 21.32 -15.97 16.66
C ALA A 279 21.54 -15.80 18.17
N ALA A 280 21.67 -14.57 18.68
CA ALA A 280 21.80 -14.28 20.10
C ALA A 280 20.57 -14.74 20.90
N PHE A 281 19.36 -14.54 20.38
CA PHE A 281 18.14 -15.04 21.01
C PHE A 281 17.98 -16.56 20.90
N ALA A 282 18.46 -17.19 19.83
CA ALA A 282 18.40 -18.65 19.67
C ALA A 282 19.27 -19.38 20.69
N THR A 283 20.37 -18.78 21.14
CA THR A 283 21.25 -19.34 22.17
C THR A 283 20.78 -19.07 23.60
N ALA A 284 19.90 -18.10 23.81
CA ALA A 284 19.40 -17.68 25.12
C ALA A 284 17.93 -18.11 25.32
N THR A 285 17.68 -19.41 25.37
CA THR A 285 16.37 -20.08 25.25
C THR A 285 15.29 -19.63 26.26
N GLU A 286 15.65 -18.94 27.36
CA GLU A 286 14.70 -18.46 28.38
C GLU A 286 14.85 -16.97 28.71
N ALA A 287 15.70 -16.24 27.98
CA ALA A 287 15.95 -14.83 28.28
C ALA A 287 15.04 -13.90 27.43
N GLY A 288 14.26 -13.06 28.10
CA GLY A 288 13.52 -11.98 27.48
C GLY A 288 14.41 -10.85 26.94
N VAL A 289 15.71 -10.85 27.33
CA VAL A 289 16.71 -9.83 27.02
C VAL A 289 18.07 -10.49 26.85
N VAL A 290 18.83 -10.10 25.83
CA VAL A 290 20.20 -10.55 25.57
C VAL A 290 21.14 -9.37 25.45
N SER A 291 22.43 -9.57 25.75
CA SER A 291 23.48 -8.57 25.48
C SER A 291 24.17 -8.90 24.18
N LEU A 292 24.22 -7.92 23.25
CA LEU A 292 24.94 -8.04 21.99
C LEU A 292 25.76 -6.76 21.77
N ASP A 293 27.08 -6.90 21.59
CA ASP A 293 28.02 -5.78 21.42
C ASP A 293 27.90 -4.70 22.51
N GLY A 294 27.68 -5.09 23.76
CA GLY A 294 27.51 -4.18 24.90
C GLY A 294 26.17 -3.43 24.94
N ARG A 295 25.22 -3.79 24.09
CA ARG A 295 23.85 -3.23 24.06
C ARG A 295 22.84 -4.25 24.56
N MET A 296 21.84 -3.77 25.27
CA MET A 296 20.68 -4.56 25.68
C MET A 296 19.73 -4.72 24.48
N ILE A 297 19.47 -5.95 24.08
CA ILE A 297 18.56 -6.32 22.98
C ILE A 297 17.40 -7.10 23.58
N ASP A 298 16.18 -6.66 23.32
CA ASP A 298 14.94 -7.25 23.80
C ASP A 298 14.04 -7.76 22.65
N ARG A 299 12.86 -8.24 23.00
CA ARG A 299 11.92 -8.83 22.03
C ARG A 299 11.52 -7.92 20.86
N PRO A 300 11.28 -6.59 21.01
CA PRO A 300 11.11 -5.66 19.89
C PRO A 300 12.22 -5.71 18.87
N HIS A 301 13.48 -5.77 19.30
CA HIS A 301 14.63 -5.87 18.41
C HIS A 301 14.65 -7.19 17.63
N LEU A 302 14.30 -8.31 18.30
CA LEU A 302 14.17 -9.61 17.64
C LEU A 302 13.10 -9.59 16.55
N LEU A 303 11.92 -9.02 16.85
CA LEU A 303 10.83 -8.92 15.87
C LEU A 303 11.23 -8.06 14.66
N GLN A 304 11.96 -6.97 14.89
CA GLN A 304 12.48 -6.13 13.81
C GLN A 304 13.52 -6.88 12.96
N ALA A 305 14.45 -7.59 13.59
CA ALA A 305 15.45 -8.41 12.90
C ALA A 305 14.78 -9.49 12.03
N GLN A 306 13.79 -10.20 12.56
CA GLN A 306 13.03 -11.20 11.80
C GLN A 306 12.30 -10.58 10.58
N ARG A 307 11.73 -9.38 10.72
CA ARG A 307 11.11 -8.65 9.60
C ARG A 307 12.13 -8.29 8.53
N THR A 308 13.29 -7.79 8.92
CA THR A 308 14.40 -7.45 8.00
C THR A 308 14.81 -8.67 7.18
N LEU A 309 15.05 -9.82 7.83
CA LEU A 309 15.44 -11.05 7.14
C LEU A 309 14.32 -11.59 6.24
N ALA A 310 13.06 -11.50 6.66
CA ALA A 310 11.93 -11.89 5.84
C ALA A 310 11.80 -11.03 4.57
N MET A 311 12.11 -9.73 4.64
CA MET A 311 12.15 -8.86 3.47
C MET A 311 13.29 -9.27 2.50
N ALA A 312 14.50 -9.53 3.02
CA ALA A 312 15.64 -9.94 2.21
C ALA A 312 15.41 -11.29 1.50
N GLN A 313 14.79 -12.26 2.15
CA GLN A 313 14.51 -13.58 1.56
C GLN A 313 13.53 -13.51 0.39
N ARG A 314 12.54 -12.62 0.45
CA ARG A 314 11.51 -12.45 -0.60
C ARG A 314 12.10 -11.96 -1.92
N SER A 315 13.13 -11.14 -1.89
CA SER A 315 13.81 -10.66 -3.11
C SER A 315 14.64 -11.73 -3.79
N ARG A 316 15.16 -12.72 -3.04
CA ARG A 316 15.96 -13.83 -3.57
C ARG A 316 15.12 -14.97 -4.14
N GLY A 317 13.85 -15.07 -3.76
CA GLY A 317 12.90 -16.10 -4.21
C GLY A 317 12.00 -15.71 -5.38
N GLY A 318 12.10 -14.48 -5.88
CA GLY A 318 11.33 -13.95 -7.02
C GLY A 318 12.11 -13.84 -8.33
N SER A 319 13.27 -14.53 -8.43
CA SER A 319 14.11 -14.58 -9.63
C SER A 319 13.84 -15.81 -10.43
#